data_1f92a1942c174b774d78af6c846b3c0d
#
_entry.id   1f92a1942c174b774d78af6c846b3c0d
#
_cell.length_a   1.000
_cell.length_b   1.000
_cell.length_c   1.000
_cell.angle_alpha   90.00
_cell.angle_beta   90.00
_cell.angle_gamma   90.00
#
_symmetry.space_group_name_H-M   'P 1'
#
loop_
_entity.id
_entity.type
_entity.pdbx_description
1 polymer ?
#
loop_
_entity_poly.entity_id
_entity_poly.type
_entity_poly.pdbx_seq_one_letter_code
_entity_poly.pdbx_strand_id
1 'polypeptide(L)'
;MTEPLVERRIPGALYGRTATEITGPLRPTGGRVLYRPAYSRRDDWILRSLGVAHVVVAVVLGVYLLLPGNLPVVDGLNPVMAALTVAGLAVMVIMQVIVGLRTCVLTFFAARARDPIPMTPPRGMRVAVLTTIVPGKEPVELVMATLRAMKRIRHDGVLDVWLLDEGDDPEVRRRCARLGVRHFSRKGHPEWNQASGPYKARTKHGNHNAWRSAHESDYDVVAQMDPDHVPYPNFLERTLGYFADPDTAFVVAPQVYANLTESFVARGAAELAYLFHGVIQRGGNGRGAPLLIGTNHLYRPAAFKQIDGYQDSIIEDHLTSMVIFGAVNPVTGSTWRGVYTPDIIAVGEGPATYSDFFSQQKRWAYGIWEIARGHSPAVLRRLPRVSQRLSFAALQTHYPTTAISWVSGIFLTGLYLVGGITITRLPGVLWAALFLANIAFGLAFIQFTRRFNLVAHERRSWGLSGMALELATAPVYLAAAAAQLAGRPLAYVVTPKGKAATGDTWRTFRPHLGWAVLSAVFMVAGIALGHTFLSLYLWALLTIVTCLAPVAHLVLGRRSQGRPVTARKHVGERLMAAGLLNESQLGELLDRQIITEGPWQKLGDLAVEAGYVTPVQLDEAVRVAA
;
A
#
# COMPACT_ATOMS: atom_id res chain seq x y z
N MET A 1 -2.18 22.03 15.42
CA MET A 1 -1.82 20.80 16.10
C MET A 1 -2.65 20.79 17.37
N THR A 2 -3.55 19.94 17.68
CA THR A 2 -3.65 18.56 17.36
C THR A 2 -4.63 17.99 18.34
N GLU A 3 -5.80 17.65 17.87
CA GLU A 3 -6.43 16.51 18.51
C GLU A 3 -5.38 15.44 18.67
N PRO A 4 -5.44 14.59 19.72
CA PRO A 4 -4.51 13.50 19.81
C PRO A 4 -4.45 12.84 18.45
N LEU A 5 -3.25 12.65 17.91
CA LEU A 5 -3.02 11.94 16.64
C LEU A 5 -3.82 10.63 16.58
N VAL A 6 -4.13 10.07 17.74
CA VAL A 6 -5.02 8.93 17.93
C VAL A 6 -6.46 9.24 17.51
N GLU A 7 -7.05 10.39 17.85
CA GLU A 7 -8.43 10.74 17.44
C GLU A 7 -8.53 11.16 15.98
N ARG A 8 -7.53 11.88 15.46
CA ARG A 8 -7.43 12.15 14.02
C ARG A 8 -7.24 10.88 13.19
N ARG A 9 -6.54 9.88 13.74
CA ARG A 9 -6.20 8.63 13.06
C ARG A 9 -7.19 7.51 13.33
N ILE A 10 -8.09 7.68 14.28
CA ILE A 10 -9.18 6.77 14.59
C ILE A 10 -10.49 7.56 14.54
N PRO A 11 -11.07 7.83 13.38
CA PRO A 11 -12.44 8.28 13.33
C PRO A 11 -13.29 7.17 13.94
N GLY A 12 -13.67 7.30 15.21
CA GLY A 12 -14.33 6.25 15.99
C GLY A 12 -15.56 5.64 15.32
N ALA A 13 -16.22 6.40 14.43
CA ALA A 13 -17.34 5.93 13.60
C ALA A 13 -16.91 5.05 12.41
N LEU A 14 -15.67 5.16 11.89
CA LEU A 14 -15.23 4.45 10.69
C LEU A 14 -14.58 3.09 10.98
N TYR A 15 -13.89 2.98 12.11
CA TYR A 15 -13.07 1.81 12.42
C TYR A 15 -13.50 1.09 13.68
N GLY A 16 -14.57 1.43 14.33
CA GLY A 16 -15.10 0.90 15.58
C GLY A 16 -14.55 -0.45 16.08
N ARG A 17 -14.92 -0.86 17.25
CA ARG A 17 -14.39 -2.05 17.93
C ARG A 17 -14.38 -3.32 17.06
N THR A 18 -15.36 -3.48 16.18
CA THR A 18 -15.47 -4.61 15.23
C THR A 18 -14.42 -4.63 14.13
N ALA A 19 -13.78 -3.51 13.83
CA ALA A 19 -12.72 -3.44 12.81
C ALA A 19 -11.37 -3.95 13.32
N THR A 20 -11.13 -3.92 14.64
CA THR A 20 -9.89 -4.40 15.27
C THR A 20 -9.92 -5.89 15.63
N GLU A 21 -11.10 -6.53 15.57
CA GLU A 21 -11.30 -7.93 15.96
C GLU A 21 -11.97 -8.74 14.84
N ILE A 22 -11.50 -8.60 13.62
CA ILE A 22 -12.09 -9.30 12.46
C ILE A 22 -11.95 -10.81 12.59
N THR A 23 -10.86 -11.29 13.21
CA THR A 23 -10.62 -12.71 13.43
C THR A 23 -11.41 -13.30 14.61
N GLY A 24 -12.08 -12.46 15.40
CA GLY A 24 -12.90 -12.88 16.54
C GLY A 24 -12.12 -13.03 17.86
N PRO A 25 -12.72 -13.67 18.88
CA PRO A 25 -12.13 -13.76 20.21
C PRO A 25 -10.86 -14.62 20.23
N LEU A 26 -9.95 -14.29 21.17
CA LEU A 26 -8.74 -15.09 21.42
C LEU A 26 -9.13 -16.48 21.91
N ARG A 27 -8.39 -17.48 21.46
CA ARG A 27 -8.55 -18.87 21.88
C ARG A 27 -7.28 -19.42 22.54
N PRO A 28 -7.38 -20.39 23.43
CA PRO A 28 -6.21 -21.06 23.97
C PRO A 28 -5.30 -21.58 22.86
N THR A 29 -3.98 -21.53 23.07
CA THR A 29 -3.01 -21.97 22.09
C THR A 29 -2.99 -23.47 21.92
N GLY A 30 -3.01 -23.94 20.67
CA GLY A 30 -2.86 -25.35 20.29
C GLY A 30 -1.49 -25.69 19.68
N GLY A 31 -0.48 -24.83 19.82
CA GLY A 31 0.87 -25.03 19.29
C GLY A 31 1.03 -24.78 17.78
N ARG A 32 -0.04 -24.82 16.99
CA ARG A 32 -0.04 -24.49 15.56
C ARG A 32 -1.09 -23.46 15.20
N VAL A 33 -0.74 -22.56 14.28
CA VAL A 33 -1.72 -21.60 13.75
C VAL A 33 -2.76 -22.32 12.89
N LEU A 34 -4.02 -22.23 13.31
CA LEU A 34 -5.16 -22.74 12.57
C LEU A 34 -5.82 -21.63 11.77
N TYR A 35 -6.43 -22.00 10.64
CA TYR A 35 -7.05 -21.06 9.72
C TYR A 35 -8.50 -21.44 9.44
N ARG A 36 -9.35 -20.44 9.27
CA ARG A 36 -10.73 -20.62 8.76
C ARG A 36 -10.87 -19.92 7.39
N PRO A 37 -11.84 -20.33 6.54
CA PRO A 37 -12.17 -19.59 5.33
C PRO A 37 -12.53 -18.14 5.66
N ALA A 38 -12.00 -17.19 4.89
CA ALA A 38 -12.31 -15.77 5.06
C ALA A 38 -13.68 -15.39 4.48
N TYR A 39 -14.21 -16.21 3.56
CA TYR A 39 -15.47 -15.99 2.87
C TYR A 39 -16.44 -17.13 3.08
N SER A 40 -17.75 -16.87 2.94
CA SER A 40 -18.77 -17.91 2.94
C SER A 40 -18.62 -18.80 1.69
N ARG A 41 -19.12 -20.04 1.74
CA ARG A 41 -19.13 -20.95 0.58
C ARG A 41 -19.84 -20.34 -0.64
N ARG A 42 -20.93 -19.60 -0.39
CA ARG A 42 -21.69 -18.90 -1.43
C ARG A 42 -20.84 -17.80 -2.09
N ASP A 43 -20.18 -16.95 -1.28
CA ASP A 43 -19.36 -15.88 -1.80
C ASP A 43 -18.15 -16.41 -2.58
N ASP A 44 -17.49 -17.48 -2.09
CA ASP A 44 -16.39 -18.15 -2.80
C ASP A 44 -16.84 -18.69 -4.15
N TRP A 45 -18.04 -19.33 -4.20
CA TRP A 45 -18.59 -19.82 -5.47
C TRP A 45 -18.90 -18.68 -6.45
N ILE A 46 -19.58 -17.63 -6.01
CA ILE A 46 -19.90 -16.45 -6.85
C ILE A 46 -18.61 -15.81 -7.39
N LEU A 47 -17.62 -15.62 -6.53
CA LEU A 47 -16.34 -15.02 -6.91
C LEU A 47 -15.62 -15.83 -7.99
N ARG A 48 -15.54 -17.15 -7.81
CA ARG A 48 -14.94 -18.04 -8.82
C ARG A 48 -15.72 -18.02 -10.12
N SER A 49 -17.05 -18.06 -10.06
CA SER A 49 -17.91 -18.03 -11.26
C SER A 49 -17.74 -16.72 -12.02
N LEU A 50 -17.72 -15.57 -11.35
CA LEU A 50 -17.45 -14.28 -11.99
C LEU A 50 -16.04 -14.20 -12.58
N GLY A 51 -15.03 -14.70 -11.86
CA GLY A 51 -13.65 -14.76 -12.35
C GLY A 51 -13.52 -15.64 -13.60
N VAL A 52 -14.11 -16.84 -13.57
CA VAL A 52 -14.13 -17.73 -14.74
C VAL A 52 -14.89 -17.09 -15.91
N ALA A 53 -16.07 -16.51 -15.66
CA ALA A 53 -16.84 -15.84 -16.70
C ALA A 53 -16.05 -14.71 -17.38
N HIS A 54 -15.37 -13.88 -16.59
CA HIS A 54 -14.54 -12.79 -17.14
C HIS A 54 -13.35 -13.34 -17.94
N VAL A 55 -12.66 -14.38 -17.46
CA VAL A 55 -11.57 -15.04 -18.22
C VAL A 55 -12.10 -15.62 -19.51
N VAL A 56 -13.26 -16.30 -19.48
CA VAL A 56 -13.89 -16.87 -20.69
C VAL A 56 -14.18 -15.76 -21.70
N VAL A 57 -14.77 -14.63 -21.28
CA VAL A 57 -15.03 -13.49 -22.18
C VAL A 57 -13.75 -12.95 -22.79
N ALA A 58 -12.67 -12.80 -21.98
CA ALA A 58 -11.38 -12.34 -22.48
C ALA A 58 -10.75 -13.33 -23.48
N VAL A 59 -10.86 -14.63 -23.22
CA VAL A 59 -10.38 -15.69 -24.12
C VAL A 59 -11.21 -15.72 -25.41
N VAL A 60 -12.54 -15.65 -25.31
CA VAL A 60 -13.44 -15.61 -26.48
C VAL A 60 -13.09 -14.44 -27.38
N LEU A 61 -12.90 -13.25 -26.81
CA LEU A 61 -12.46 -12.06 -27.55
C LEU A 61 -11.11 -12.29 -28.24
N GLY A 62 -10.12 -12.83 -27.49
CA GLY A 62 -8.80 -13.14 -28.05
C GLY A 62 -8.83 -14.16 -29.17
N VAL A 63 -9.58 -15.24 -29.00
CA VAL A 63 -9.79 -16.28 -30.05
C VAL A 63 -10.51 -15.69 -31.26
N TYR A 64 -11.55 -14.90 -31.02
CA TYR A 64 -12.33 -14.29 -32.09
C TYR A 64 -11.49 -13.34 -32.95
N LEU A 65 -10.54 -12.61 -32.35
CA LEU A 65 -9.56 -11.80 -33.09
C LEU A 65 -8.67 -12.63 -34.03
N LEU A 66 -8.38 -13.88 -33.67
CA LEU A 66 -7.49 -14.78 -34.43
C LEU A 66 -8.20 -15.69 -35.45
N LEU A 67 -9.53 -15.63 -35.56
CA LEU A 67 -10.24 -16.39 -36.57
C LEU A 67 -9.81 -15.93 -37.99
N PRO A 68 -9.61 -16.84 -38.96
CA PRO A 68 -9.10 -16.49 -40.29
C PRO A 68 -9.86 -15.36 -40.99
N GLY A 69 -11.19 -15.31 -40.83
CA GLY A 69 -12.03 -14.24 -41.40
C GLY A 69 -11.84 -12.87 -40.80
N ASN A 70 -11.27 -12.79 -39.58
CA ASN A 70 -11.05 -11.55 -38.84
C ASN A 70 -9.60 -11.06 -38.89
N LEU A 71 -8.69 -11.86 -39.43
CA LEU A 71 -7.30 -11.47 -39.60
C LEU A 71 -7.19 -10.30 -40.60
N PRO A 72 -6.24 -9.37 -40.35
CA PRO A 72 -6.02 -8.26 -41.26
C PRO A 72 -5.48 -8.75 -42.61
N VAL A 73 -5.74 -7.98 -43.65
CA VAL A 73 -5.13 -8.21 -44.97
C VAL A 73 -3.75 -7.59 -44.97
N VAL A 74 -2.72 -8.37 -45.23
CA VAL A 74 -1.36 -7.93 -45.39
C VAL A 74 -0.85 -7.97 -46.82
N ASP A 75 -1.58 -8.69 -47.68
CA ASP A 75 -1.27 -8.82 -49.11
C ASP A 75 -1.39 -7.44 -49.81
N GLY A 76 -0.35 -7.07 -50.55
CA GLY A 76 -0.28 -5.77 -51.22
C GLY A 76 0.20 -4.61 -50.34
N LEU A 77 0.42 -4.80 -49.07
CA LEU A 77 1.05 -3.82 -48.20
C LEU A 77 2.58 -3.83 -48.42
N ASN A 78 3.21 -2.66 -48.24
CA ASN A 78 4.68 -2.63 -48.13
C ASN A 78 5.14 -3.39 -46.88
N PRO A 79 6.37 -3.91 -46.81
CA PRO A 79 6.85 -4.74 -45.72
C PRO A 79 6.72 -4.10 -44.32
N VAL A 80 6.90 -2.77 -44.21
CA VAL A 80 6.79 -2.04 -42.94
C VAL A 80 5.34 -2.00 -42.46
N MET A 81 4.40 -1.69 -43.34
CA MET A 81 2.97 -1.66 -43.01
C MET A 81 2.48 -3.05 -42.64
N ALA A 82 2.89 -4.09 -43.37
CA ALA A 82 2.57 -5.49 -43.05
C ALA A 82 3.10 -5.87 -41.65
N ALA A 83 4.37 -5.54 -41.35
CA ALA A 83 4.95 -5.81 -40.03
C ALA A 83 4.23 -5.07 -38.90
N LEU A 84 3.89 -3.79 -39.10
CA LEU A 84 3.14 -3.00 -38.12
C LEU A 84 1.72 -3.54 -37.88
N THR A 85 1.05 -4.02 -38.92
CA THR A 85 -0.28 -4.66 -38.86
C THR A 85 -0.23 -5.93 -38.00
N VAL A 86 0.75 -6.80 -38.24
CA VAL A 86 0.93 -8.05 -37.49
C VAL A 86 1.33 -7.73 -36.04
N ALA A 87 2.22 -6.76 -35.83
CA ALA A 87 2.61 -6.30 -34.48
C ALA A 87 1.42 -5.74 -33.71
N GLY A 88 0.55 -4.95 -34.36
CA GLY A 88 -0.66 -4.41 -33.76
C GLY A 88 -1.64 -5.52 -33.32
N LEU A 89 -1.85 -6.53 -34.16
CA LEU A 89 -2.65 -7.70 -33.80
C LEU A 89 -2.04 -8.46 -32.61
N ALA A 90 -0.73 -8.69 -32.62
CA ALA A 90 -0.03 -9.37 -31.53
C ALA A 90 -0.17 -8.58 -30.20
N VAL A 91 -0.02 -7.26 -30.24
CA VAL A 91 -0.22 -6.40 -29.07
C VAL A 91 -1.65 -6.46 -28.55
N MET A 92 -2.66 -6.47 -29.43
CA MET A 92 -4.06 -6.61 -29.02
C MET A 92 -4.32 -7.95 -28.31
N VAL A 93 -3.77 -9.05 -28.84
CA VAL A 93 -3.87 -10.39 -28.22
C VAL A 93 -3.16 -10.39 -26.87
N ILE A 94 -1.96 -9.82 -26.76
CA ILE A 94 -1.24 -9.68 -25.49
C ILE A 94 -2.09 -8.92 -24.46
N MET A 95 -2.79 -7.87 -24.85
CA MET A 95 -3.69 -7.15 -23.94
C MET A 95 -4.81 -8.05 -23.40
N GLN A 96 -5.40 -8.92 -24.23
CA GLN A 96 -6.41 -9.88 -23.76
C GLN A 96 -5.81 -10.91 -22.79
N VAL A 97 -4.61 -11.39 -23.07
CA VAL A 97 -3.88 -12.28 -22.15
C VAL A 97 -3.61 -11.58 -20.80
N ILE A 98 -3.22 -10.31 -20.80
CA ILE A 98 -3.00 -9.53 -19.58
C ILE A 98 -4.30 -9.39 -18.78
N VAL A 99 -5.42 -9.08 -19.42
CA VAL A 99 -6.74 -8.98 -18.76
C VAL A 99 -7.11 -10.32 -18.11
N GLY A 100 -7.01 -11.40 -18.84
CA GLY A 100 -7.24 -12.75 -18.32
C GLY A 100 -6.30 -13.09 -17.15
N LEU A 101 -5.01 -12.81 -17.28
CA LEU A 101 -4.00 -13.06 -16.25
C LEU A 101 -4.32 -12.32 -14.95
N ARG A 102 -4.66 -11.04 -15.02
CA ARG A 102 -5.02 -10.24 -13.83
C ARG A 102 -6.21 -10.84 -13.08
N THR A 103 -7.23 -11.24 -13.81
CA THR A 103 -8.41 -11.91 -13.23
C THR A 103 -8.05 -13.27 -12.65
N CYS A 104 -7.23 -14.05 -13.32
CA CYS A 104 -6.71 -15.31 -12.80
C CYS A 104 -5.92 -15.10 -11.49
N VAL A 105 -5.04 -14.10 -11.43
CA VAL A 105 -4.25 -13.77 -10.23
C VAL A 105 -5.16 -13.40 -9.06
N LEU A 106 -6.12 -12.50 -9.26
CA LEU A 106 -7.03 -12.10 -8.19
C LEU A 106 -7.92 -13.27 -7.74
N THR A 107 -8.44 -14.07 -8.68
CA THR A 107 -9.21 -15.28 -8.38
C THR A 107 -8.35 -16.33 -7.65
N PHE A 108 -7.08 -16.50 -8.05
CA PHE A 108 -6.14 -17.41 -7.42
C PHE A 108 -5.96 -17.09 -5.94
N PHE A 109 -5.78 -15.83 -5.56
CA PHE A 109 -5.67 -15.43 -4.16
C PHE A 109 -7.03 -15.55 -3.46
N ALA A 110 -8.07 -14.96 -4.01
CA ALA A 110 -9.39 -14.93 -3.39
C ALA A 110 -9.95 -16.32 -3.09
N ALA A 111 -9.78 -17.28 -4.00
CA ALA A 111 -10.25 -18.66 -3.84
C ALA A 111 -9.60 -19.45 -2.68
N ARG A 112 -8.56 -18.93 -2.08
CA ARG A 112 -7.87 -19.53 -0.92
C ARG A 112 -7.72 -18.56 0.23
N ALA A 113 -8.50 -17.48 0.24
CA ALA A 113 -8.46 -16.52 1.33
C ALA A 113 -8.83 -17.17 2.67
N ARG A 114 -7.94 -17.00 3.65
CA ARG A 114 -8.06 -17.57 4.99
C ARG A 114 -7.66 -16.57 6.05
N ASP A 115 -8.41 -16.58 7.15
CA ASP A 115 -8.08 -15.85 8.37
C ASP A 115 -7.50 -16.78 9.41
N PRO A 116 -6.42 -16.38 10.10
CA PRO A 116 -5.92 -17.15 11.22
C PRO A 116 -6.92 -17.10 12.37
N ILE A 117 -7.05 -18.18 13.12
CA ILE A 117 -7.80 -18.19 14.38
C ILE A 117 -6.91 -17.54 15.43
N PRO A 118 -7.37 -16.45 16.07
CA PRO A 118 -6.54 -15.71 17.01
C PRO A 118 -6.23 -16.54 18.24
N MET A 119 -4.98 -16.47 18.68
CA MET A 119 -4.44 -17.27 19.77
C MET A 119 -4.06 -16.36 20.94
N THR A 120 -4.27 -16.84 22.16
CA THR A 120 -3.84 -16.14 23.38
C THR A 120 -2.30 -16.02 23.38
N PRO A 121 -1.73 -14.84 23.63
CA PRO A 121 -0.29 -14.66 23.72
C PRO A 121 0.36 -15.54 24.80
N PRO A 122 1.55 -16.10 24.55
CA PRO A 122 2.38 -16.66 25.59
C PRO A 122 2.72 -15.58 26.64
N ARG A 123 2.77 -15.98 27.92
CA ARG A 123 3.12 -15.05 29.02
C ARG A 123 4.63 -14.82 29.11
N GLY A 124 5.02 -13.67 29.63
CA GLY A 124 6.41 -13.38 30.00
C GLY A 124 7.36 -13.15 28.83
N MET A 125 6.89 -13.05 27.58
CA MET A 125 7.73 -12.80 26.42
C MET A 125 8.45 -11.46 26.53
N ARG A 126 9.70 -11.41 26.05
CA ARG A 126 10.48 -10.17 25.88
C ARG A 126 10.26 -9.65 24.47
N VAL A 127 9.66 -8.47 24.35
CA VAL A 127 9.28 -7.87 23.06
C VAL A 127 9.93 -6.50 22.89
N ALA A 128 10.60 -6.29 21.76
CA ALA A 128 10.99 -4.96 21.30
C ALA A 128 9.98 -4.43 20.29
N VAL A 129 9.60 -3.16 20.41
CA VAL A 129 8.79 -2.45 19.42
C VAL A 129 9.60 -1.28 18.86
N LEU A 130 9.87 -1.34 17.55
CA LEU A 130 10.77 -0.42 16.87
C LEU A 130 10.02 0.56 15.97
N THR A 131 10.50 1.81 15.95
CA THR A 131 10.20 2.76 14.88
C THR A 131 11.46 3.53 14.52
N THR A 132 11.41 4.28 13.41
CA THR A 132 12.56 5.04 12.90
C THR A 132 12.28 6.53 12.88
N ILE A 133 13.34 7.34 12.80
CA ILE A 133 13.27 8.76 12.44
C ILE A 133 14.41 9.11 11.49
N VAL A 134 14.06 9.80 10.39
CA VAL A 134 15.03 10.38 9.46
C VAL A 134 14.93 11.90 9.57
N PRO A 135 16.00 12.58 10.04
CA PRO A 135 16.00 14.02 10.27
C PRO A 135 15.60 14.80 9.02
N GLY A 136 14.73 15.80 9.21
CA GLY A 136 14.25 16.68 8.15
C GLY A 136 13.26 16.03 7.16
N LYS A 137 12.95 14.73 7.31
CA LYS A 137 11.94 14.01 6.51
C LYS A 137 10.67 13.71 7.30
N GLU A 138 10.82 13.44 8.56
CA GLU A 138 9.71 13.09 9.45
C GLU A 138 9.61 14.12 10.58
N PRO A 139 8.43 14.72 10.80
CA PRO A 139 8.22 15.65 11.91
C PRO A 139 8.43 14.94 13.25
N VAL A 140 9.26 15.51 14.13
CA VAL A 140 9.56 14.92 15.44
C VAL A 140 8.29 14.68 16.26
N GLU A 141 7.34 15.60 16.24
CA GLU A 141 6.07 15.47 16.97
C GLU A 141 5.23 14.28 16.50
N LEU A 142 5.27 13.99 15.19
CA LEU A 142 4.62 12.79 14.62
C LEU A 142 5.20 11.52 15.23
N VAL A 143 6.53 11.43 15.26
CA VAL A 143 7.26 10.27 15.79
C VAL A 143 7.02 10.13 17.29
N MET A 144 7.09 11.24 18.06
CA MET A 144 6.83 11.22 19.49
C MET A 144 5.41 10.77 19.83
N ALA A 145 4.41 11.15 19.03
CA ALA A 145 3.04 10.66 19.21
C ALA A 145 2.92 9.15 19.00
N THR A 146 3.61 8.61 17.98
CA THR A 146 3.66 7.16 17.75
C THR A 146 4.38 6.43 18.89
N LEU A 147 5.50 6.97 19.40
CA LEU A 147 6.21 6.40 20.55
C LEU A 147 5.34 6.37 21.83
N ARG A 148 4.57 7.44 22.08
CA ARG A 148 3.60 7.46 23.19
C ARG A 148 2.56 6.36 23.05
N ALA A 149 2.02 6.14 21.85
CA ALA A 149 1.08 5.07 21.61
C ALA A 149 1.72 3.67 21.79
N MET A 150 2.96 3.50 21.35
CA MET A 150 3.73 2.25 21.57
C MET A 150 3.92 1.94 23.06
N LYS A 151 4.16 2.95 23.89
CA LYS A 151 4.29 2.80 25.36
C LYS A 151 2.99 2.35 26.06
N ARG A 152 1.85 2.38 25.36
CA ARG A 152 0.54 1.94 25.87
C ARG A 152 0.10 0.58 25.39
N ILE A 153 0.87 -0.03 24.54
CA ILE A 153 0.61 -1.39 24.12
C ILE A 153 0.57 -2.27 25.37
N ARG A 154 -0.54 -2.97 25.56
CA ARG A 154 -0.70 -3.91 26.67
C ARG A 154 0.09 -5.18 26.40
N HIS A 155 0.91 -5.56 27.36
CA HIS A 155 1.72 -6.76 27.28
C HIS A 155 1.97 -7.35 28.68
N ASP A 156 1.87 -8.67 28.78
CA ASP A 156 2.17 -9.42 30.01
C ASP A 156 3.60 -10.00 29.89
N GLY A 157 4.59 -9.13 30.00
CA GLY A 157 6.01 -9.47 29.87
C GLY A 157 6.88 -8.19 29.76
N VAL A 158 8.06 -8.33 29.24
CA VAL A 158 8.98 -7.20 29.04
C VAL A 158 8.69 -6.53 27.70
N LEU A 159 8.37 -5.23 27.73
CA LEU A 159 8.14 -4.40 26.55
C LEU A 159 9.14 -3.25 26.52
N ASP A 160 10.06 -3.30 25.56
CA ASP A 160 10.98 -2.21 25.26
C ASP A 160 10.57 -1.50 23.96
N VAL A 161 10.39 -0.21 24.05
CA VAL A 161 10.14 0.65 22.88
C VAL A 161 11.45 1.32 22.46
N TRP A 162 11.79 1.22 21.17
CA TRP A 162 13.02 1.75 20.59
C TRP A 162 12.75 2.73 19.47
N LEU A 163 13.52 3.82 19.47
CA LEU A 163 13.63 4.72 18.34
C LEU A 163 14.99 4.56 17.67
N LEU A 164 14.99 4.23 16.38
CA LEU A 164 16.16 4.12 15.52
C LEU A 164 16.37 5.46 14.80
N ASP A 165 17.30 6.28 15.29
CA ASP A 165 17.54 7.65 14.83
C ASP A 165 18.73 7.73 13.87
N GLU A 166 18.47 7.97 12.59
CA GLU A 166 19.52 8.16 11.56
C GLU A 166 20.34 9.46 11.78
N GLY A 167 19.79 10.41 12.52
CA GLY A 167 20.43 11.71 12.77
C GLY A 167 21.26 11.78 14.01
N ASP A 168 21.00 10.90 14.98
CA ASP A 168 21.55 10.98 16.33
C ASP A 168 21.34 12.37 16.97
N ASP A 169 20.08 12.86 16.90
CA ASP A 169 19.72 14.19 17.36
C ASP A 169 19.67 14.23 18.90
N PRO A 170 20.45 15.12 19.56
CA PRO A 170 20.44 15.24 21.02
C PRO A 170 19.06 15.60 21.62
N GLU A 171 18.22 16.37 20.92
CA GLU A 171 16.88 16.70 21.40
C GLU A 171 15.96 15.49 21.31
N VAL A 172 16.01 14.75 20.20
CA VAL A 172 15.27 13.50 20.04
C VAL A 172 15.67 12.50 21.13
N ARG A 173 16.97 12.37 21.41
CA ARG A 173 17.49 11.51 22.49
C ARG A 173 16.94 11.91 23.86
N ARG A 174 16.95 13.22 24.21
CA ARG A 174 16.37 13.73 25.46
C ARG A 174 14.87 13.44 25.57
N ARG A 175 14.12 13.59 24.48
CA ARG A 175 12.68 13.30 24.46
C ARG A 175 12.40 11.79 24.63
N CYS A 176 13.18 10.93 23.99
CA CYS A 176 13.10 9.48 24.19
C CYS A 176 13.33 9.12 25.67
N ALA A 177 14.38 9.67 26.29
CA ALA A 177 14.68 9.42 27.70
C ALA A 177 13.52 9.82 28.63
N ARG A 178 12.89 10.99 28.37
CA ARG A 178 11.70 11.44 29.15
C ARG A 178 10.49 10.51 29.02
N LEU A 179 10.32 9.86 27.86
CA LEU A 179 9.25 8.90 27.62
C LEU A 179 9.58 7.46 28.06
N GLY A 180 10.80 7.22 28.57
CA GLY A 180 11.27 5.86 28.84
C GLY A 180 11.39 5.00 27.57
N VAL A 181 11.75 5.63 26.44
CA VAL A 181 11.99 5.00 25.14
C VAL A 181 13.49 4.84 24.96
N ARG A 182 13.93 3.66 24.55
CA ARG A 182 15.33 3.40 24.21
C ARG A 182 15.69 4.05 22.88
N HIS A 183 16.88 4.62 22.79
CA HIS A 183 17.38 5.30 21.60
C HIS A 183 18.56 4.52 21.02
N PHE A 184 18.56 4.33 19.71
CA PHE A 184 19.65 3.70 18.96
C PHE A 184 20.00 4.57 17.75
N SER A 185 21.29 4.73 17.48
CA SER A 185 21.78 5.33 16.24
C SER A 185 22.99 4.59 15.72
N ARG A 186 23.06 4.42 14.41
CA ARG A 186 24.23 3.88 13.70
C ARG A 186 25.17 4.98 13.17
N LYS A 187 24.87 6.23 13.46
CA LYS A 187 25.72 7.35 13.06
C LYS A 187 27.11 7.24 13.71
N GLY A 188 28.15 7.42 12.91
CA GLY A 188 29.54 7.28 13.40
C GLY A 188 30.07 5.85 13.40
N HIS A 189 29.30 4.85 12.98
CA HIS A 189 29.68 3.45 12.91
C HIS A 189 29.85 3.01 11.43
N PRO A 190 31.09 3.03 10.87
CA PRO A 190 31.33 2.66 9.48
C PRO A 190 30.87 1.23 9.13
N GLU A 191 31.00 0.30 10.09
CA GLU A 191 30.57 -1.09 9.96
C GLU A 191 29.07 -1.24 9.70
N TRP A 192 28.25 -0.28 10.11
CA TRP A 192 26.81 -0.24 9.92
C TRP A 192 26.37 0.76 8.83
N ASN A 193 27.32 1.37 8.11
CA ASN A 193 27.07 2.37 7.07
C ASN A 193 27.82 2.05 5.78
N GLN A 194 27.51 0.90 5.19
CA GLN A 194 28.15 0.38 3.98
C GLN A 194 27.51 0.90 2.69
N ALA A 195 28.20 0.77 1.56
CA ALA A 195 27.68 1.18 0.25
C ALA A 195 26.58 0.24 -0.27
N SER A 196 26.58 -1.04 0.15
CA SER A 196 25.64 -2.09 -0.27
C SER A 196 25.53 -3.16 0.81
N GLY A 197 24.60 -4.09 0.63
CA GLY A 197 24.42 -5.24 1.52
C GLY A 197 23.56 -4.93 2.74
N PRO A 198 23.60 -5.81 3.78
CA PRO A 198 22.66 -5.75 4.90
C PRO A 198 22.72 -4.45 5.71
N TYR A 199 23.86 -3.76 5.72
CA TYR A 199 24.05 -2.50 6.46
C TYR A 199 24.16 -1.29 5.54
N LYS A 200 23.46 -1.32 4.40
CA LYS A 200 23.49 -0.22 3.42
C LYS A 200 23.08 1.10 4.05
N ALA A 201 23.91 2.11 3.85
CA ALA A 201 23.71 3.45 4.35
C ALA A 201 22.44 4.09 3.76
N ARG A 202 21.77 4.94 4.52
CA ARG A 202 20.58 5.69 4.11
C ARG A 202 19.41 4.81 3.65
N THR A 203 19.30 3.60 4.19
CA THR A 203 18.18 2.69 3.93
C THR A 203 17.54 2.23 5.24
N LYS A 204 16.23 1.98 5.18
CA LYS A 204 15.47 1.48 6.33
C LYS A 204 16.00 0.11 6.78
N HIS A 205 16.19 -0.82 5.85
CA HIS A 205 16.71 -2.15 6.17
C HIS A 205 18.10 -2.10 6.82
N GLY A 206 18.99 -1.22 6.34
CA GLY A 206 20.33 -1.08 6.92
C GLY A 206 20.29 -0.56 8.37
N ASN A 207 19.38 0.36 8.70
CA ASN A 207 19.19 0.83 10.07
C ASN A 207 18.63 -0.29 10.97
N HIS A 208 17.61 -1.00 10.52
CA HIS A 208 17.06 -2.14 11.25
C HIS A 208 18.08 -3.25 11.44
N ASN A 209 18.86 -3.60 10.43
CA ASN A 209 19.89 -4.64 10.53
C ASN A 209 21.02 -4.24 11.49
N ALA A 210 21.39 -2.95 11.56
CA ALA A 210 22.36 -2.47 12.55
C ALA A 210 21.83 -2.65 13.98
N TRP A 211 20.58 -2.24 14.24
CA TRP A 211 19.94 -2.46 15.54
C TRP A 211 19.85 -3.96 15.88
N ARG A 212 19.49 -4.79 14.89
CA ARG A 212 19.40 -6.24 15.06
C ARG A 212 20.72 -6.84 15.50
N SER A 213 21.83 -6.46 14.88
CA SER A 213 23.15 -6.99 15.24
C SER A 213 23.58 -6.62 16.66
N ALA A 214 23.10 -5.50 17.18
CA ALA A 214 23.45 -5.00 18.52
C ALA A 214 22.51 -5.51 19.64
N HIS A 215 21.22 -5.71 19.37
CA HIS A 215 20.21 -5.85 20.44
C HIS A 215 19.18 -6.97 20.22
N GLU A 216 19.08 -7.57 19.03
CA GLU A 216 18.02 -8.53 18.70
C GLU A 216 18.00 -9.76 19.63
N SER A 217 19.18 -10.20 20.08
CA SER A 217 19.32 -11.39 20.94
C SER A 217 18.64 -11.28 22.30
N ASP A 218 18.31 -10.08 22.72
CA ASP A 218 17.67 -9.82 24.01
C ASP A 218 16.16 -10.09 24.02
N TYR A 219 15.57 -10.38 22.84
CA TYR A 219 14.13 -10.45 22.65
C TYR A 219 13.66 -11.75 22.01
N ASP A 220 12.47 -12.20 22.42
CA ASP A 220 11.79 -13.35 21.82
C ASP A 220 11.11 -12.98 20.50
N VAL A 221 10.57 -11.76 20.42
CA VAL A 221 9.88 -11.21 19.27
C VAL A 221 10.22 -9.72 19.12
N VAL A 222 10.39 -9.29 17.89
CA VAL A 222 10.60 -7.89 17.53
C VAL A 222 9.46 -7.41 16.65
N ALA A 223 8.83 -6.31 17.02
CA ALA A 223 7.79 -5.63 16.24
C ALA A 223 8.36 -4.38 15.56
N GLN A 224 7.93 -4.09 14.35
CA GLN A 224 8.36 -2.93 13.59
C GLN A 224 7.15 -2.16 13.06
N MET A 225 7.19 -0.84 13.19
CA MET A 225 6.19 0.09 12.67
C MET A 225 6.84 1.28 12.02
N ASP A 226 6.16 1.86 11.04
CA ASP A 226 6.53 3.16 10.50
C ASP A 226 6.22 4.28 11.50
N PRO A 227 6.95 5.40 11.47
CA PRO A 227 6.80 6.47 12.45
C PRO A 227 5.44 7.18 12.41
N ASP A 228 4.67 6.97 11.36
CA ASP A 228 3.31 7.50 11.18
C ASP A 228 2.21 6.47 11.50
N HIS A 229 2.55 5.27 11.94
CA HIS A 229 1.60 4.24 12.33
C HIS A 229 1.41 4.20 13.84
N VAL A 230 0.21 4.51 14.28
CA VAL A 230 -0.18 4.54 15.69
C VAL A 230 -0.83 3.21 16.06
N PRO A 231 -0.19 2.40 16.93
CA PRO A 231 -0.75 1.13 17.36
C PRO A 231 -1.91 1.33 18.33
N TYR A 232 -2.85 0.39 18.31
CA TYR A 232 -3.84 0.25 19.36
C TYR A 232 -3.25 -0.46 20.59
N PRO A 233 -3.79 -0.25 21.79
CA PRO A 233 -3.32 -0.93 23.00
C PRO A 233 -3.31 -2.46 22.92
N ASN A 234 -4.17 -3.07 22.12
CA ASN A 234 -4.28 -4.51 21.90
C ASN A 234 -3.35 -5.04 20.77
N PHE A 235 -2.39 -4.26 20.31
CA PHE A 235 -1.49 -4.63 19.20
C PHE A 235 -0.80 -5.97 19.44
N LEU A 236 -0.12 -6.14 20.58
CA LEU A 236 0.58 -7.38 20.92
C LEU A 236 -0.40 -8.51 21.32
N GLU A 237 -1.50 -8.17 21.95
CA GLU A 237 -2.56 -9.13 22.31
C GLU A 237 -3.11 -9.86 21.07
N ARG A 238 -3.22 -9.15 19.92
CA ARG A 238 -3.76 -9.69 18.67
C ARG A 238 -2.72 -10.36 17.78
N THR A 239 -1.43 -10.26 18.10
CA THR A 239 -0.34 -10.73 17.22
C THR A 239 0.58 -11.76 17.85
N LEU A 240 0.93 -11.62 19.13
CA LEU A 240 1.92 -12.50 19.77
C LEU A 240 1.46 -13.96 19.89
N GLY A 241 0.15 -14.20 19.99
CA GLY A 241 -0.37 -15.57 20.10
C GLY A 241 0.08 -16.49 18.96
N TYR A 242 0.27 -15.96 17.77
CA TYR A 242 0.70 -16.76 16.62
C TYR A 242 2.15 -17.26 16.73
N PHE A 243 2.98 -16.66 17.57
CA PHE A 243 4.34 -17.13 17.86
C PHE A 243 4.41 -18.33 18.82
N ALA A 244 3.26 -18.78 19.35
CA ALA A 244 3.18 -20.08 20.01
C ALA A 244 3.45 -21.24 19.04
N ASP A 245 3.19 -21.05 17.75
CA ASP A 245 3.69 -21.95 16.69
C ASP A 245 5.21 -21.71 16.50
N PRO A 246 6.08 -22.69 16.78
CA PRO A 246 7.53 -22.53 16.68
C PRO A 246 8.00 -22.22 15.27
N ASP A 247 7.23 -22.57 14.24
CA ASP A 247 7.56 -22.33 12.83
C ASP A 247 7.10 -20.96 12.33
N THR A 248 6.44 -20.14 13.17
CA THR A 248 6.06 -18.78 12.80
C THR A 248 7.30 -17.88 12.80
N ALA A 249 7.71 -17.46 11.61
CA ALA A 249 8.81 -16.53 11.40
C ALA A 249 8.38 -15.08 11.60
N PHE A 250 7.23 -14.72 11.06
CA PHE A 250 6.68 -13.37 11.16
C PHE A 250 5.15 -13.37 11.20
N VAL A 251 4.63 -12.31 11.79
CA VAL A 251 3.21 -11.96 11.78
C VAL A 251 3.08 -10.56 11.19
N VAL A 252 2.14 -10.35 10.30
CA VAL A 252 1.90 -9.04 9.67
C VAL A 252 0.42 -8.67 9.74
N ALA A 253 0.15 -7.40 9.98
CA ALA A 253 -1.19 -6.83 10.02
C ALA A 253 -1.37 -5.76 8.94
N PRO A 254 -2.63 -5.40 8.61
CA PRO A 254 -2.90 -4.48 7.51
C PRO A 254 -2.38 -3.07 7.76
N GLN A 255 -2.07 -2.40 6.67
CA GLN A 255 -1.86 -0.95 6.65
C GLN A 255 -3.21 -0.27 6.38
N VAL A 256 -3.70 0.49 7.34
CA VAL A 256 -4.96 1.22 7.28
C VAL A 256 -4.69 2.71 7.45
N TYR A 257 -5.36 3.54 6.65
CA TYR A 257 -5.15 4.98 6.66
C TYR A 257 -6.29 5.72 7.36
N ALA A 258 -5.94 6.66 8.22
CA ALA A 258 -6.87 7.51 8.95
C ALA A 258 -7.21 8.82 8.23
N ASN A 259 -6.34 9.28 7.34
CA ASN A 259 -6.46 10.57 6.66
C ASN A 259 -7.30 10.52 5.36
N LEU A 260 -8.32 9.66 5.30
CA LEU A 260 -9.16 9.43 4.10
C LEU A 260 -9.86 10.68 3.57
N THR A 261 -10.20 11.62 4.46
CA THR A 261 -10.93 12.84 4.12
C THR A 261 -10.02 14.01 3.78
N GLU A 262 -8.71 13.83 3.91
CA GLU A 262 -7.74 14.90 3.70
C GLU A 262 -7.60 15.26 2.22
N SER A 263 -7.61 14.26 1.34
CA SER A 263 -7.50 14.48 -0.10
C SER A 263 -8.10 13.33 -0.91
N PHE A 264 -8.35 13.61 -2.20
CA PHE A 264 -8.71 12.58 -3.20
C PHE A 264 -7.64 11.49 -3.28
N VAL A 265 -6.35 11.86 -3.20
CA VAL A 265 -5.22 10.92 -3.28
C VAL A 265 -5.19 10.01 -2.05
N ALA A 266 -5.35 10.55 -0.84
CA ALA A 266 -5.38 9.75 0.38
C ALA A 266 -6.53 8.73 0.35
N ARG A 267 -7.71 9.14 -0.10
CA ARG A 267 -8.85 8.23 -0.30
C ARG A 267 -8.54 7.14 -1.32
N GLY A 268 -8.03 7.52 -2.51
CA GLY A 268 -7.71 6.57 -3.56
C GLY A 268 -6.62 5.57 -3.15
N ALA A 269 -5.59 6.03 -2.46
CA ALA A 269 -4.53 5.18 -1.92
C ALA A 269 -5.06 4.15 -0.92
N ALA A 270 -5.98 4.55 -0.04
CA ALA A 270 -6.65 3.65 0.90
C ALA A 270 -7.51 2.60 0.17
N GLU A 271 -8.32 3.03 -0.80
CA GLU A 271 -9.17 2.12 -1.61
C GLU A 271 -8.36 1.04 -2.32
N LEU A 272 -7.15 1.37 -2.80
CA LEU A 272 -6.21 0.41 -3.41
C LEU A 272 -5.59 -0.53 -2.36
N ALA A 273 -5.10 0.01 -1.25
CA ALA A 273 -4.49 -0.77 -0.18
C ALA A 273 -5.45 -1.78 0.44
N TYR A 274 -6.74 -1.41 0.60
CA TYR A 274 -7.71 -2.28 1.26
C TYR A 274 -8.06 -3.52 0.44
N LEU A 275 -8.02 -3.46 -0.89
CA LEU A 275 -8.17 -4.65 -1.74
C LEU A 275 -6.98 -5.61 -1.56
N PHE A 276 -5.76 -5.08 -1.51
CA PHE A 276 -4.56 -5.87 -1.27
C PHE A 276 -4.66 -6.60 0.07
N HIS A 277 -4.97 -5.89 1.14
CA HIS A 277 -5.08 -6.45 2.49
C HIS A 277 -6.30 -7.36 2.66
N GLY A 278 -7.44 -6.99 2.09
CA GLY A 278 -8.71 -7.72 2.22
C GLY A 278 -8.77 -9.02 1.44
N VAL A 279 -8.05 -9.14 0.33
CA VAL A 279 -8.14 -10.28 -0.59
C VAL A 279 -6.78 -10.96 -0.79
N ILE A 280 -5.77 -10.21 -1.25
CA ILE A 280 -4.49 -10.81 -1.65
C ILE A 280 -3.73 -11.36 -0.45
N GLN A 281 -3.59 -10.62 0.62
CA GLN A 281 -2.91 -11.07 1.84
C GLN A 281 -3.62 -12.27 2.50
N ARG A 282 -4.97 -12.25 2.57
CA ARG A 282 -5.75 -13.38 3.07
C ARG A 282 -5.59 -14.62 2.18
N GLY A 283 -5.50 -14.41 0.86
CA GLY A 283 -5.15 -15.45 -0.10
C GLY A 283 -3.74 -15.99 0.11
N GLY A 284 -2.80 -15.12 0.44
CA GLY A 284 -1.44 -15.48 0.84
C GLY A 284 -1.40 -16.46 2.00
N ASN A 285 -2.20 -16.25 3.05
CA ASN A 285 -2.35 -17.24 4.14
C ASN A 285 -2.73 -18.62 3.61
N GLY A 286 -3.75 -18.70 2.77
CA GLY A 286 -4.21 -19.99 2.22
C GLY A 286 -3.24 -20.64 1.22
N ARG A 287 -2.28 -19.86 0.71
CA ARG A 287 -1.21 -20.34 -0.20
C ARG A 287 0.10 -20.63 0.55
N GLY A 288 0.19 -20.26 1.84
CA GLY A 288 1.40 -20.35 2.66
C GLY A 288 2.46 -19.32 2.27
N ALA A 289 2.04 -18.19 1.72
CA ALA A 289 2.88 -17.09 1.25
C ALA A 289 2.24 -15.71 1.51
N PRO A 290 1.84 -15.39 2.76
CA PRO A 290 1.50 -14.02 3.07
C PRO A 290 2.75 -13.14 2.91
N LEU A 291 2.57 -11.91 2.44
CA LEU A 291 3.66 -10.97 2.21
C LEU A 291 3.94 -10.18 3.49
N LEU A 292 5.18 -10.15 3.93
CA LEU A 292 5.65 -9.17 4.90
C LEU A 292 5.55 -7.78 4.26
N ILE A 293 5.10 -6.80 5.01
CA ILE A 293 5.03 -5.40 4.56
C ILE A 293 5.90 -4.53 5.46
N GLY A 294 6.32 -3.38 4.95
CA GLY A 294 7.28 -2.50 5.59
C GLY A 294 6.86 -1.91 6.94
N THR A 295 5.65 -2.22 7.44
CA THR A 295 5.10 -1.73 8.72
C THR A 295 4.16 -2.75 9.34
N ASN A 296 3.79 -2.57 10.63
CA ASN A 296 2.81 -3.39 11.34
C ASN A 296 3.14 -4.89 11.29
N HIS A 297 4.41 -5.23 11.37
CA HIS A 297 4.84 -6.62 11.41
C HIS A 297 5.68 -6.94 12.65
N LEU A 298 5.62 -8.20 13.04
CA LEU A 298 6.45 -8.77 14.09
C LEU A 298 7.24 -9.93 13.50
N TYR A 299 8.43 -10.17 14.00
CA TYR A 299 9.23 -11.31 13.57
C TYR A 299 9.95 -11.99 14.73
N ARG A 300 10.25 -13.27 14.52
CA ARG A 300 11.07 -14.09 15.41
C ARG A 300 12.56 -13.88 15.07
N PRO A 301 13.42 -13.42 16.01
CA PRO A 301 14.86 -13.23 15.78
C PRO A 301 15.55 -14.43 15.16
N ALA A 302 15.26 -15.64 15.65
CA ALA A 302 15.86 -16.87 15.13
C ALA A 302 15.62 -17.09 13.63
N ALA A 303 14.46 -16.68 13.10
CA ALA A 303 14.13 -16.80 11.68
C ALA A 303 14.90 -15.78 10.84
N PHE A 304 14.96 -14.52 11.29
CA PHE A 304 15.66 -13.46 10.58
C PHE A 304 17.19 -13.64 10.63
N LYS A 305 17.73 -14.22 11.69
CA LYS A 305 19.16 -14.55 11.79
C LYS A 305 19.62 -15.50 10.69
N GLN A 306 18.78 -16.45 10.26
CA GLN A 306 19.13 -17.42 9.21
C GLN A 306 19.22 -16.83 7.80
N ILE A 307 18.64 -15.67 7.59
CA ILE A 307 18.61 -14.99 6.30
C ILE A 307 19.41 -13.68 6.34
N ASP A 308 20.24 -13.47 7.36
CA ASP A 308 21.03 -12.25 7.59
C ASP A 308 20.20 -10.97 7.67
N GLY A 309 18.93 -11.09 8.10
CA GLY A 309 18.02 -9.99 8.32
C GLY A 309 17.23 -9.54 7.11
N TYR A 310 16.89 -8.25 7.09
CA TYR A 310 16.22 -7.63 5.95
C TYR A 310 17.15 -7.61 4.74
N GLN A 311 16.61 -7.97 3.59
CA GLN A 311 17.37 -8.09 2.35
C GLN A 311 17.64 -6.73 1.70
N ASP A 312 18.80 -6.58 1.01
CA ASP A 312 19.14 -5.35 0.28
C ASP A 312 18.30 -5.23 -1.01
N SER A 313 17.16 -4.59 -0.91
CA SER A 313 16.30 -4.20 -2.02
C SER A 313 15.60 -2.89 -1.67
N ILE A 314 15.16 -2.15 -2.68
CA ILE A 314 14.39 -0.93 -2.48
C ILE A 314 12.99 -1.21 -1.90
N ILE A 315 12.51 -2.46 -1.99
CA ILE A 315 11.32 -3.03 -1.35
C ILE A 315 11.77 -4.27 -0.57
N GLU A 316 12.53 -4.03 0.51
CA GLU A 316 13.16 -5.05 1.34
C GLU A 316 12.18 -6.08 1.89
N ASP A 317 10.95 -5.65 2.19
CA ASP A 317 9.87 -6.46 2.73
C ASP A 317 9.44 -7.59 1.79
N HIS A 318 9.28 -7.28 0.50
CA HIS A 318 8.92 -8.27 -0.51
C HIS A 318 10.03 -9.34 -0.66
N LEU A 319 11.28 -8.91 -0.81
CA LEU A 319 12.41 -9.85 -0.97
C LEU A 319 12.64 -10.67 0.29
N THR A 320 12.59 -10.05 1.49
CA THR A 320 12.72 -10.73 2.77
C THR A 320 11.65 -11.82 2.93
N SER A 321 10.39 -11.53 2.54
CA SER A 321 9.31 -12.52 2.55
C SER A 321 9.63 -13.74 1.68
N MET A 322 10.17 -13.52 0.48
CA MET A 322 10.53 -14.61 -0.42
C MET A 322 11.65 -15.48 0.14
N VAL A 323 12.69 -14.85 0.69
CA VAL A 323 13.88 -15.55 1.18
C VAL A 323 13.56 -16.38 2.44
N ILE A 324 12.77 -15.84 3.37
CA ILE A 324 12.44 -16.51 4.64
C ILE A 324 11.65 -17.80 4.43
N PHE A 325 10.78 -17.87 3.42
CA PHE A 325 10.03 -19.11 3.13
C PHE A 325 10.89 -20.22 2.53
N GLY A 326 12.09 -19.90 2.05
CA GLY A 326 13.09 -20.89 1.63
C GLY A 326 14.00 -21.39 2.74
N ALA A 327 13.93 -20.78 3.93
CA ALA A 327 14.76 -21.15 5.08
C ALA A 327 14.05 -22.18 5.99
N VAL A 328 14.84 -22.95 6.74
CA VAL A 328 14.35 -24.03 7.60
C VAL A 328 14.58 -23.68 9.06
N ASN A 329 13.58 -23.88 9.89
CA ASN A 329 13.72 -23.76 11.34
C ASN A 329 14.63 -24.88 11.87
N PRO A 330 15.80 -24.55 12.45
CA PRO A 330 16.76 -25.57 12.88
C PRO A 330 16.27 -26.44 14.05
N VAL A 331 15.26 -25.94 14.79
CA VAL A 331 14.70 -26.64 15.96
C VAL A 331 13.67 -27.70 15.54
N THR A 332 12.81 -27.38 14.57
CA THR A 332 11.71 -28.25 14.15
C THR A 332 11.98 -29.01 12.87
N GLY A 333 12.98 -28.60 12.08
CA GLY A 333 13.23 -29.12 10.73
C GLY A 333 12.19 -28.70 9.69
N SER A 334 11.20 -27.87 10.06
CA SER A 334 10.15 -27.37 9.16
C SER A 334 10.59 -26.07 8.49
N THR A 335 10.00 -25.76 7.32
CA THR A 335 10.19 -24.43 6.72
C THR A 335 9.45 -23.36 7.51
N TRP A 336 10.06 -22.18 7.59
CA TRP A 336 9.45 -21.02 8.23
C TRP A 336 8.13 -20.62 7.57
N ARG A 337 7.23 -20.03 8.36
CA ARG A 337 5.87 -19.62 7.95
C ARG A 337 5.64 -18.17 8.31
N GLY A 338 4.90 -17.47 7.47
CA GLY A 338 4.32 -16.18 7.79
C GLY A 338 2.84 -16.30 8.15
N VAL A 339 2.33 -15.37 8.94
CA VAL A 339 0.92 -15.23 9.29
C VAL A 339 0.48 -13.81 8.98
N TYR A 340 -0.57 -13.66 8.19
CA TYR A 340 -1.25 -12.38 8.01
C TYR A 340 -2.53 -12.37 8.86
N THR A 341 -2.65 -11.43 9.81
CA THR A 341 -3.91 -11.18 10.50
C THR A 341 -4.64 -10.01 9.84
N PRO A 342 -5.94 -10.13 9.52
CA PRO A 342 -6.73 -9.02 8.99
C PRO A 342 -7.18 -8.03 10.08
N ASP A 343 -6.84 -8.26 11.35
CA ASP A 343 -7.19 -7.36 12.45
C ASP A 343 -6.49 -6.02 12.26
N ILE A 344 -7.26 -4.94 12.40
CA ILE A 344 -6.74 -3.58 12.31
C ILE A 344 -6.20 -3.20 13.69
N ILE A 345 -4.89 -3.32 13.84
CA ILE A 345 -4.18 -3.13 15.12
C ILE A 345 -3.35 -1.85 15.18
N ALA A 346 -3.24 -1.16 14.06
CA ALA A 346 -2.59 0.14 13.95
C ALA A 346 -3.20 0.93 12.80
N VAL A 347 -3.11 2.26 12.87
CA VAL A 347 -3.61 3.16 11.84
C VAL A 347 -2.53 4.19 11.50
N GLY A 348 -2.29 4.40 10.22
CA GLY A 348 -1.25 5.30 9.72
C GLY A 348 -1.78 6.40 8.80
N GLU A 349 -0.86 7.11 8.16
CA GLU A 349 -1.18 8.12 7.14
C GLU A 349 -0.89 7.60 5.73
N GLY A 350 -1.89 7.69 4.85
CA GLY A 350 -1.69 7.51 3.41
C GLY A 350 -1.08 8.78 2.79
N PRO A 351 -0.44 8.64 1.61
CA PRO A 351 0.05 9.81 0.87
C PRO A 351 -1.11 10.74 0.51
N ALA A 352 -0.98 12.04 0.84
CA ALA A 352 -2.03 13.03 0.64
C ALA A 352 -1.92 13.78 -0.71
N THR A 353 -0.77 13.68 -1.39
CA THR A 353 -0.47 14.37 -2.66
C THR A 353 -0.13 13.38 -3.77
N TYR A 354 -0.32 13.79 -5.02
CA TYR A 354 0.12 12.99 -6.18
C TYR A 354 1.63 12.79 -6.19
N SER A 355 2.40 13.80 -5.80
CA SER A 355 3.86 13.73 -5.73
C SER A 355 4.34 12.61 -4.83
N ASP A 356 3.78 12.52 -3.63
CA ASP A 356 4.15 11.51 -2.65
C ASP A 356 3.64 10.12 -3.05
N PHE A 357 2.40 10.04 -3.56
CA PHE A 357 1.83 8.79 -4.05
C PHE A 357 2.62 8.23 -5.23
N PHE A 358 2.89 9.05 -6.26
CA PHE A 358 3.65 8.63 -7.44
C PHE A 358 5.09 8.25 -7.09
N SER A 359 5.72 8.94 -6.15
CA SER A 359 7.05 8.57 -5.64
C SER A 359 7.05 7.22 -4.97
N GLN A 360 6.06 6.93 -4.12
CA GLN A 360 5.88 5.65 -3.45
C GLN A 360 5.62 4.53 -4.47
N GLN A 361 4.68 4.73 -5.39
CA GLN A 361 4.32 3.74 -6.41
C GLN A 361 5.46 3.46 -7.40
N LYS A 362 6.22 4.50 -7.78
CA LYS A 362 7.42 4.35 -8.61
C LYS A 362 8.47 3.47 -7.93
N ARG A 363 8.68 3.67 -6.64
CA ARG A 363 9.61 2.86 -5.84
C ARG A 363 9.18 1.40 -5.80
N TRP A 364 7.89 1.13 -5.54
CA TRP A 364 7.37 -0.23 -5.52
C TRP A 364 7.45 -0.91 -6.88
N ALA A 365 7.06 -0.22 -7.94
CA ALA A 365 7.16 -0.73 -9.30
C ALA A 365 8.61 -1.03 -9.71
N TYR A 366 9.55 -0.11 -9.41
CA TYR A 366 10.97 -0.31 -9.67
C TYR A 366 11.52 -1.53 -8.93
N GLY A 367 11.18 -1.66 -7.63
CA GLY A 367 11.64 -2.79 -6.81
C GLY A 367 11.10 -4.13 -7.29
N ILE A 368 9.85 -4.19 -7.77
CA ILE A 368 9.31 -5.43 -8.38
C ILE A 368 10.12 -5.82 -9.62
N TRP A 369 10.48 -4.88 -10.51
CA TRP A 369 11.33 -5.17 -11.64
C TRP A 369 12.75 -5.60 -11.23
N GLU A 370 13.34 -4.95 -10.21
CA GLU A 370 14.61 -5.31 -9.62
C GLU A 370 14.61 -6.76 -9.12
N ILE A 371 13.62 -7.12 -8.28
CA ILE A 371 13.49 -8.46 -7.70
C ILE A 371 13.19 -9.49 -8.80
N ALA A 372 12.29 -9.21 -9.72
CA ALA A 372 11.91 -10.14 -10.77
C ALA A 372 13.10 -10.54 -11.65
N ARG A 373 13.99 -9.60 -11.97
CA ARG A 373 15.17 -9.84 -12.81
C ARG A 373 16.37 -10.37 -12.04
N GLY A 374 16.65 -9.79 -10.86
CA GLY A 374 17.88 -10.08 -10.12
C GLY A 374 17.78 -11.23 -9.12
N HIS A 375 16.64 -11.40 -8.48
CA HIS A 375 16.50 -12.30 -7.33
C HIS A 375 15.51 -13.46 -7.56
N SER A 376 14.37 -13.21 -8.21
CA SER A 376 13.29 -14.20 -8.32
C SER A 376 13.72 -15.53 -8.94
N PRO A 377 14.54 -15.59 -10.01
CA PRO A 377 14.93 -16.88 -10.59
C PRO A 377 15.63 -17.81 -9.60
N ALA A 378 16.45 -17.26 -8.72
CA ALA A 378 17.18 -18.05 -7.72
C ALA A 378 16.30 -18.36 -6.49
N VAL A 379 15.57 -17.35 -5.98
CA VAL A 379 14.79 -17.47 -4.74
C VAL A 379 13.57 -18.36 -4.95
N LEU A 380 12.82 -18.22 -6.06
CA LEU A 380 11.65 -19.04 -6.35
C LEU A 380 11.98 -20.54 -6.43
N ARG A 381 13.19 -20.90 -6.91
CA ARG A 381 13.64 -22.31 -6.95
C ARG A 381 13.81 -22.92 -5.55
N ARG A 382 14.17 -22.09 -4.55
CA ARG A 382 14.37 -22.51 -3.16
C ARG A 382 13.07 -22.66 -2.38
N LEU A 383 11.96 -22.07 -2.88
CA LEU A 383 10.67 -22.19 -2.21
C LEU A 383 10.16 -23.64 -2.28
N PRO A 384 9.73 -24.23 -1.14
CA PRO A 384 9.38 -25.65 -1.08
C PRO A 384 8.06 -25.95 -1.80
N ARG A 385 7.10 -25.00 -1.83
CA ARG A 385 5.76 -25.24 -2.36
C ARG A 385 5.53 -24.51 -3.68
N VAL A 386 4.96 -25.20 -4.66
CA VAL A 386 4.54 -24.61 -5.95
C VAL A 386 3.58 -23.44 -5.73
N SER A 387 2.66 -23.54 -4.74
CA SER A 387 1.74 -22.46 -4.40
C SER A 387 2.44 -21.17 -3.99
N GLN A 388 3.57 -21.26 -3.27
CA GLN A 388 4.40 -20.11 -2.89
C GLN A 388 5.07 -19.49 -4.13
N ARG A 389 5.68 -20.33 -4.99
CA ARG A 389 6.30 -19.88 -6.25
C ARG A 389 5.30 -19.11 -7.11
N LEU A 390 4.12 -19.69 -7.31
CA LEU A 390 3.04 -19.05 -8.08
C LEU A 390 2.53 -17.76 -7.40
N SER A 391 2.44 -17.72 -6.06
CA SER A 391 2.00 -16.52 -5.35
C SER A 391 2.96 -15.36 -5.56
N PHE A 392 4.26 -15.57 -5.39
CA PHE A 392 5.24 -14.49 -5.61
C PHE A 392 5.37 -14.11 -7.07
N ALA A 393 5.34 -15.06 -8.00
CA ALA A 393 5.30 -14.77 -9.42
C ALA A 393 4.07 -13.93 -9.79
N ALA A 394 2.89 -14.28 -9.25
CA ALA A 394 1.64 -13.55 -9.47
C ALA A 394 1.68 -12.12 -8.90
N LEU A 395 2.22 -11.93 -7.69
CA LEU A 395 2.38 -10.60 -7.10
C LEU A 395 3.28 -9.68 -7.94
N GLN A 396 4.27 -10.24 -8.62
CA GLN A 396 5.19 -9.49 -9.48
C GLN A 396 4.59 -9.09 -10.84
N THR A 397 3.37 -9.52 -11.19
CA THR A 397 2.77 -9.21 -12.49
C THR A 397 2.09 -7.84 -12.55
N HIS A 398 1.67 -7.27 -11.42
CA HIS A 398 0.80 -6.08 -11.39
C HIS A 398 1.41 -4.87 -12.12
N TYR A 399 2.58 -4.41 -11.70
CA TYR A 399 3.23 -3.23 -12.27
C TYR A 399 3.69 -3.44 -13.73
N PRO A 400 4.35 -4.57 -14.08
CA PRO A 400 4.69 -4.86 -15.47
C PRO A 400 3.49 -4.87 -16.42
N THR A 401 2.42 -5.56 -16.04
CA THR A 401 1.23 -5.65 -16.90
C THR A 401 0.51 -4.32 -17.06
N THR A 402 0.53 -3.44 -16.04
CA THR A 402 -0.04 -2.08 -16.15
C THR A 402 0.81 -1.20 -17.09
N ALA A 403 2.14 -1.25 -16.98
CA ALA A 403 3.03 -0.52 -17.87
C ALA A 403 2.90 -0.99 -19.34
N ILE A 404 2.84 -2.31 -19.57
CA ILE A 404 2.65 -2.89 -20.90
C ILE A 404 1.29 -2.49 -21.46
N SER A 405 0.21 -2.58 -20.68
CA SER A 405 -1.13 -2.20 -21.15
C SER A 405 -1.20 -0.72 -21.53
N TRP A 406 -0.54 0.16 -20.77
CA TRP A 406 -0.49 1.59 -21.09
C TRP A 406 0.18 1.88 -22.42
N VAL A 407 1.41 1.37 -22.64
CA VAL A 407 2.14 1.60 -23.89
C VAL A 407 1.45 0.91 -25.07
N SER A 408 0.85 -0.25 -24.86
CA SER A 408 0.06 -0.97 -25.87
C SER A 408 -1.14 -0.18 -26.37
N GLY A 409 -1.89 0.44 -25.45
CA GLY A 409 -3.03 1.28 -25.80
C GLY A 409 -2.61 2.50 -26.64
N ILE A 410 -1.54 3.18 -26.26
CA ILE A 410 -0.98 4.31 -27.02
C ILE A 410 -0.49 3.85 -28.41
N PHE A 411 0.23 2.74 -28.47
CA PHE A 411 0.74 2.18 -29.73
C PHE A 411 -0.41 1.85 -30.69
N LEU A 412 -1.43 1.13 -30.26
CA LEU A 412 -2.59 0.78 -31.10
C LEU A 412 -3.37 2.01 -31.57
N THR A 413 -3.50 3.01 -30.72
CA THR A 413 -4.13 4.30 -31.05
C THR A 413 -3.35 5.02 -32.14
N GLY A 414 -2.03 5.09 -32.01
CA GLY A 414 -1.13 5.71 -32.99
C GLY A 414 -1.11 4.96 -34.31
N LEU A 415 -1.09 3.62 -34.30
CA LEU A 415 -1.13 2.80 -35.51
C LEU A 415 -2.31 3.14 -36.43
N TYR A 416 -3.47 3.32 -35.84
CA TYR A 416 -4.66 3.64 -36.64
C TYR A 416 -4.80 5.15 -36.90
N LEU A 417 -4.75 6.00 -35.86
CA LEU A 417 -5.04 7.43 -36.05
C LEU A 417 -3.99 8.15 -36.90
N VAL A 418 -2.74 7.69 -36.90
CA VAL A 418 -1.68 8.26 -37.72
C VAL A 418 -1.44 7.44 -38.97
N GLY A 419 -1.38 6.12 -38.86
CA GLY A 419 -1.01 5.22 -39.95
C GLY A 419 -2.18 4.66 -40.76
N GLY A 420 -3.43 4.82 -40.30
CA GLY A 420 -4.61 4.19 -40.93
C GLY A 420 -4.60 2.65 -40.86
N ILE A 421 -3.70 2.07 -40.05
CA ILE A 421 -3.48 0.64 -39.99
C ILE A 421 -4.62 -0.05 -39.22
N THR A 422 -5.38 -0.88 -39.91
CA THR A 422 -6.41 -1.74 -39.34
C THR A 422 -5.81 -3.10 -38.97
N ILE A 423 -5.90 -3.46 -37.68
CA ILE A 423 -5.32 -4.72 -37.18
C ILE A 423 -6.29 -5.90 -37.15
N THR A 424 -7.53 -5.68 -37.55
CA THR A 424 -8.59 -6.71 -37.61
C THR A 424 -9.67 -6.33 -38.61
N ARG A 425 -10.35 -7.32 -39.18
CA ARG A 425 -11.54 -7.16 -40.03
C ARG A 425 -12.85 -7.19 -39.23
N LEU A 426 -12.78 -7.29 -37.91
CA LEU A 426 -13.98 -7.30 -37.06
C LEU A 426 -14.85 -6.06 -37.30
N PRO A 427 -16.17 -6.21 -37.51
CA PRO A 427 -17.08 -5.09 -37.55
C PRO A 427 -16.97 -4.26 -36.26
N GLY A 428 -16.83 -2.94 -36.40
CA GLY A 428 -16.61 -2.05 -35.27
C GLY A 428 -17.65 -2.16 -34.17
N VAL A 429 -18.92 -2.37 -34.52
CA VAL A 429 -20.03 -2.58 -33.57
C VAL A 429 -19.84 -3.84 -32.74
N LEU A 430 -19.48 -4.98 -33.40
CA LEU A 430 -19.28 -6.25 -32.72
C LEU A 430 -18.04 -6.19 -31.82
N TRP A 431 -16.95 -5.56 -32.28
CA TRP A 431 -15.77 -5.34 -31.48
C TRP A 431 -16.10 -4.52 -30.22
N ALA A 432 -16.84 -3.42 -30.37
CA ALA A 432 -17.26 -2.58 -29.25
C ALA A 432 -18.14 -3.35 -28.26
N ALA A 433 -19.09 -4.16 -28.73
CA ALA A 433 -19.95 -4.98 -27.88
C ALA A 433 -19.16 -6.00 -27.05
N LEU A 434 -18.23 -6.73 -27.68
CA LEU A 434 -17.37 -7.71 -26.98
C LEU A 434 -16.44 -7.02 -25.98
N PHE A 435 -15.89 -5.86 -26.33
CA PHE A 435 -15.03 -5.07 -25.45
C PHE A 435 -15.79 -4.52 -24.24
N LEU A 436 -17.00 -3.98 -24.45
CA LEU A 436 -17.86 -3.50 -23.35
C LEU A 436 -18.29 -4.65 -22.44
N ALA A 437 -18.61 -5.82 -23.01
CA ALA A 437 -18.88 -7.02 -22.21
C ALA A 437 -17.68 -7.40 -21.33
N ASN A 438 -16.46 -7.37 -21.88
CA ASN A 438 -15.24 -7.65 -21.13
C ASN A 438 -15.06 -6.67 -19.96
N ILE A 439 -15.26 -5.36 -20.20
CA ILE A 439 -15.23 -4.33 -19.16
C ILE A 439 -16.32 -4.59 -18.10
N ALA A 440 -17.55 -4.86 -18.50
CA ALA A 440 -18.66 -5.08 -17.59
C ALA A 440 -18.42 -6.29 -16.65
N PHE A 441 -17.96 -7.41 -17.18
CA PHE A 441 -17.60 -8.59 -16.38
C PHE A 441 -16.41 -8.29 -15.43
N GLY A 442 -15.39 -7.58 -15.92
CA GLY A 442 -14.26 -7.15 -15.10
C GLY A 442 -14.68 -6.25 -13.94
N LEU A 443 -15.52 -5.26 -14.21
CA LEU A 443 -16.07 -4.38 -13.18
C LEU A 443 -16.94 -5.15 -12.18
N ALA A 444 -17.82 -6.04 -12.64
CA ALA A 444 -18.64 -6.88 -11.77
C ALA A 444 -17.77 -7.76 -10.85
N PHE A 445 -16.71 -8.34 -11.38
CA PHE A 445 -15.76 -9.15 -10.63
C PHE A 445 -15.03 -8.30 -9.57
N ILE A 446 -14.50 -7.13 -9.92
CA ILE A 446 -13.81 -6.23 -8.99
C ILE A 446 -14.78 -5.73 -7.91
N GLN A 447 -16.00 -5.30 -8.29
CA GLN A 447 -17.00 -4.83 -7.34
C GLN A 447 -17.44 -5.93 -6.38
N PHE A 448 -17.55 -7.17 -6.85
CA PHE A 448 -17.84 -8.28 -5.96
C PHE A 448 -16.70 -8.54 -4.97
N THR A 449 -15.43 -8.48 -5.41
CA THR A 449 -14.26 -8.67 -4.53
C THR A 449 -14.13 -7.57 -3.47
N ARG A 450 -14.58 -6.34 -3.75
CA ARG A 450 -14.58 -5.24 -2.77
C ARG A 450 -15.44 -5.50 -1.53
N ARG A 451 -16.40 -6.40 -1.58
CA ARG A 451 -17.19 -6.84 -0.41
C ARG A 451 -16.32 -7.44 0.69
N PHE A 452 -15.11 -7.89 0.36
CA PHE A 452 -14.17 -8.50 1.27
C PHE A 452 -13.11 -7.54 1.80
N ASN A 453 -13.21 -6.25 1.47
CA ASN A 453 -12.36 -5.22 2.06
C ASN A 453 -12.48 -5.22 3.58
N LEU A 454 -11.37 -4.95 4.26
CA LEU A 454 -11.30 -5.00 5.73
C LEU A 454 -12.25 -3.98 6.35
N VAL A 455 -12.27 -2.78 5.80
CA VAL A 455 -13.00 -1.64 6.37
C VAL A 455 -14.45 -1.65 5.89
N ALA A 456 -15.39 -1.63 6.82
CA ALA A 456 -16.81 -1.84 6.52
C ALA A 456 -17.41 -0.83 5.51
N HIS A 457 -17.02 0.43 5.56
CA HIS A 457 -17.51 1.46 4.62
C HIS A 457 -17.02 1.21 3.18
N GLU A 458 -15.83 0.60 3.00
CA GLU A 458 -15.29 0.27 1.69
C GLU A 458 -16.00 -0.91 1.01
N ARG A 459 -16.65 -1.78 1.77
CA ARG A 459 -17.38 -2.94 1.23
C ARG A 459 -18.56 -2.55 0.35
N ARG A 460 -19.08 -1.32 0.48
CA ARG A 460 -20.19 -0.77 -0.30
C ARG A 460 -19.75 0.35 -1.24
N SER A 461 -18.50 0.78 -1.17
CA SER A 461 -17.94 1.81 -2.03
C SER A 461 -17.71 1.27 -3.46
N TRP A 462 -17.92 2.13 -4.46
CA TRP A 462 -17.54 1.82 -5.84
C TRP A 462 -16.03 1.85 -6.07
N GLY A 463 -15.25 2.46 -5.17
CA GLY A 463 -13.81 2.58 -5.29
C GLY A 463 -13.32 3.43 -6.45
N LEU A 464 -14.12 4.42 -6.84
CA LEU A 464 -13.83 5.24 -8.02
C LEU A 464 -12.56 6.06 -7.85
N SER A 465 -12.27 6.53 -6.62
CA SER A 465 -11.04 7.28 -6.34
C SER A 465 -9.80 6.41 -6.54
N GLY A 466 -9.83 5.17 -6.05
CA GLY A 466 -8.74 4.21 -6.25
C GLY A 466 -8.57 3.83 -7.71
N MET A 467 -9.66 3.55 -8.43
CA MET A 467 -9.62 3.20 -9.85
C MET A 467 -9.05 4.35 -10.71
N ALA A 468 -9.49 5.59 -10.46
CA ALA A 468 -8.99 6.76 -11.18
C ALA A 468 -7.50 7.03 -10.85
N LEU A 469 -7.11 6.85 -9.57
CA LEU A 469 -5.72 7.01 -9.14
C LEU A 469 -4.81 5.94 -9.75
N GLU A 470 -5.28 4.69 -9.82
CA GLU A 470 -4.55 3.59 -10.48
C GLU A 470 -4.30 3.88 -11.96
N LEU A 471 -5.34 4.32 -12.69
CA LEU A 471 -5.20 4.71 -14.10
C LEU A 471 -4.20 5.86 -14.27
N ALA A 472 -4.29 6.89 -13.42
CA ALA A 472 -3.36 8.02 -13.45
C ALA A 472 -1.93 7.61 -13.10
N THR A 473 -1.70 6.46 -12.48
CA THR A 473 -0.37 6.01 -12.09
C THR A 473 0.34 5.19 -13.18
N ALA A 474 -0.37 4.72 -14.21
CA ALA A 474 0.20 3.91 -15.28
C ALA A 474 1.44 4.54 -15.97
N PRO A 475 1.50 5.84 -16.29
CA PRO A 475 2.72 6.50 -16.80
C PRO A 475 3.92 6.41 -15.84
N VAL A 476 3.66 6.37 -14.54
CA VAL A 476 4.70 6.27 -13.50
C VAL A 476 5.27 4.85 -13.46
N TYR A 477 4.43 3.83 -13.60
CA TYR A 477 4.87 2.44 -13.69
C TYR A 477 5.72 2.19 -14.94
N LEU A 478 5.35 2.78 -16.08
CA LEU A 478 6.16 2.72 -17.29
C LEU A 478 7.52 3.41 -17.09
N ALA A 479 7.55 4.58 -16.45
CA ALA A 479 8.78 5.28 -16.15
C ALA A 479 9.70 4.49 -15.19
N ALA A 480 9.12 3.77 -14.23
CA ALA A 480 9.86 2.88 -13.32
C ALA A 480 10.47 1.69 -14.08
N ALA A 481 9.68 1.05 -14.97
CA ALA A 481 10.14 -0.03 -15.83
C ALA A 481 11.29 0.43 -16.72
N ALA A 482 11.14 1.57 -17.41
CA ALA A 482 12.17 2.14 -18.28
C ALA A 482 13.46 2.47 -17.51
N ALA A 483 13.36 3.04 -16.30
CA ALA A 483 14.52 3.33 -15.48
C ALA A 483 15.28 2.07 -15.09
N GLN A 484 14.55 1.02 -14.65
CA GLN A 484 15.15 -0.25 -14.26
C GLN A 484 15.77 -1.01 -15.44
N LEU A 485 15.10 -1.02 -16.60
CA LEU A 485 15.63 -1.64 -17.82
C LEU A 485 16.87 -0.92 -18.34
N ALA A 486 16.96 0.40 -18.16
CA ALA A 486 18.13 1.21 -18.51
C ALA A 486 19.24 1.17 -17.45
N GLY A 487 19.11 0.37 -16.39
CA GLY A 487 20.10 0.26 -15.31
C GLY A 487 20.28 1.56 -14.49
N ARG A 488 19.31 2.47 -14.50
CA ARG A 488 19.36 3.72 -13.74
C ARG A 488 18.93 3.46 -12.30
N PRO A 489 19.81 3.62 -11.31
CA PRO A 489 19.45 3.36 -9.91
C PRO A 489 18.41 4.36 -9.42
N LEU A 490 17.46 3.88 -8.62
CA LEU A 490 16.50 4.71 -7.92
C LEU A 490 16.94 4.87 -6.46
N ALA A 491 17.11 6.12 -6.02
CA ALA A 491 17.42 6.40 -4.63
C ALA A 491 16.22 6.07 -3.73
N TYR A 492 16.49 5.54 -2.54
CA TYR A 492 15.46 5.38 -1.51
C TYR A 492 15.02 6.77 -1.04
N VAL A 493 13.74 7.05 -1.16
CA VAL A 493 13.13 8.31 -0.70
C VAL A 493 12.05 7.99 0.31
N VAL A 494 12.21 8.53 1.51
CA VAL A 494 11.15 8.48 2.54
C VAL A 494 9.97 9.29 2.04
N THR A 495 8.77 8.71 2.07
CA THR A 495 7.54 9.44 1.71
C THR A 495 7.24 10.44 2.82
N PRO A 496 7.27 11.77 2.55
CA PRO A 496 6.98 12.78 3.56
C PRO A 496 5.55 12.63 4.10
N LYS A 497 5.36 12.99 5.38
CA LYS A 497 4.09 12.80 6.08
C LYS A 497 3.62 14.10 6.73
N GLY A 498 2.30 14.22 6.94
CA GLY A 498 1.69 15.37 7.59
C GLY A 498 2.09 16.70 6.93
N LYS A 499 2.54 17.68 7.71
CA LYS A 499 2.96 19.00 7.21
C LYS A 499 4.21 18.98 6.31
N ALA A 500 4.97 17.89 6.30
CA ALA A 500 6.13 17.71 5.43
C ALA A 500 5.77 17.16 4.05
N ALA A 501 4.49 16.89 3.76
CA ALA A 501 4.02 16.38 2.47
C ALA A 501 4.49 17.28 1.31
N THR A 502 5.00 16.64 0.25
CA THR A 502 5.52 17.35 -0.93
C THR A 502 4.37 17.93 -1.72
N GLY A 503 4.33 19.25 -1.89
CA GLY A 503 3.30 19.91 -2.69
C GLY A 503 3.34 19.48 -4.16
N ASP A 504 2.16 19.33 -4.77
CA ASP A 504 2.04 19.02 -6.19
C ASP A 504 2.48 20.20 -7.06
N THR A 505 3.25 19.91 -8.09
CA THR A 505 3.79 20.90 -9.05
C THR A 505 3.57 20.44 -10.48
N TRP A 506 3.74 21.33 -11.44
CA TRP A 506 3.74 20.96 -12.86
C TRP A 506 4.78 19.90 -13.21
N ARG A 507 5.89 19.84 -12.46
CA ARG A 507 6.94 18.82 -12.63
C ARG A 507 6.45 17.42 -12.30
N THR A 508 5.52 17.29 -11.34
CA THR A 508 4.88 16.03 -10.96
C THR A 508 4.16 15.39 -12.15
N PHE A 509 3.55 16.22 -12.99
CA PHE A 509 2.66 15.78 -14.08
C PHE A 509 3.32 15.82 -15.47
N ARG A 510 4.65 16.10 -15.59
CA ARG A 510 5.33 16.12 -16.90
C ARG A 510 5.08 14.89 -17.77
N PRO A 511 5.18 13.63 -17.24
CA PRO A 511 4.88 12.46 -18.05
C PRO A 511 3.43 12.46 -18.55
N HIS A 512 2.49 12.84 -17.68
CA HIS A 512 1.06 12.91 -18.02
C HIS A 512 0.79 13.93 -19.13
N LEU A 513 1.36 15.12 -19.03
CA LEU A 513 1.24 16.14 -20.06
C LEU A 513 1.81 15.65 -21.41
N GLY A 514 2.96 14.96 -21.40
CA GLY A 514 3.53 14.38 -22.61
C GLY A 514 2.60 13.36 -23.27
N TRP A 515 1.99 12.46 -22.49
CA TRP A 515 1.04 11.47 -23.01
C TRP A 515 -0.27 12.11 -23.49
N ALA A 516 -0.78 13.13 -22.79
CA ALA A 516 -1.95 13.88 -23.23
C ALA A 516 -1.74 14.59 -24.57
N VAL A 517 -0.60 15.27 -24.70
CA VAL A 517 -0.21 15.95 -25.97
C VAL A 517 -0.05 14.95 -27.10
N LEU A 518 0.64 13.82 -26.88
CA LEU A 518 0.82 12.78 -27.89
C LEU A 518 -0.54 12.23 -28.37
N SER A 519 -1.44 11.94 -27.44
CA SER A 519 -2.79 11.44 -27.78
C SER A 519 -3.63 12.49 -28.51
N ALA A 520 -3.49 13.77 -28.15
CA ALA A 520 -4.16 14.87 -28.87
C ALA A 520 -3.61 15.01 -30.31
N VAL A 521 -2.30 14.90 -30.49
CA VAL A 521 -1.67 14.88 -31.82
C VAL A 521 -2.20 13.73 -32.66
N PHE A 522 -2.33 12.51 -32.08
CA PHE A 522 -2.90 11.37 -32.79
C PHE A 522 -4.36 11.64 -33.21
N MET A 523 -5.19 12.23 -32.35
CA MET A 523 -6.57 12.59 -32.68
C MET A 523 -6.65 13.59 -33.84
N VAL A 524 -5.83 14.66 -33.77
CA VAL A 524 -5.79 15.70 -34.83
C VAL A 524 -5.32 15.08 -36.16
N ALA A 525 -4.28 14.24 -36.13
CA ALA A 525 -3.80 13.54 -37.32
C ALA A 525 -4.86 12.64 -37.91
N GLY A 526 -5.58 11.86 -37.09
CA GLY A 526 -6.65 10.98 -37.53
C GLY A 526 -7.80 11.75 -38.21
N ILE A 527 -8.21 12.89 -37.65
CA ILE A 527 -9.23 13.75 -38.25
C ILE A 527 -8.74 14.30 -39.59
N ALA A 528 -7.51 14.82 -39.65
CA ALA A 528 -6.92 15.39 -40.87
C ALA A 528 -6.75 14.34 -41.99
N LEU A 529 -6.49 13.09 -41.63
CA LEU A 529 -6.35 11.96 -42.57
C LEU A 529 -7.69 11.27 -42.91
N GLY A 530 -8.81 11.70 -42.33
CA GLY A 530 -10.14 11.15 -42.60
C GLY A 530 -10.41 9.77 -41.99
N HIS A 531 -9.67 9.40 -40.96
CA HIS A 531 -9.89 8.12 -40.27
C HIS A 531 -11.15 8.18 -39.39
N THR A 532 -12.01 7.16 -39.46
CA THR A 532 -13.37 7.21 -38.89
C THR A 532 -13.66 6.24 -37.73
N PHE A 533 -12.69 5.43 -37.32
CA PHE A 533 -12.94 4.38 -36.30
C PHE A 533 -13.05 4.99 -34.89
N LEU A 534 -14.27 5.31 -34.49
CA LEU A 534 -14.62 6.06 -33.28
C LEU A 534 -14.00 5.48 -31.99
N SER A 535 -13.90 4.16 -31.86
CA SER A 535 -13.38 3.52 -30.65
C SER A 535 -11.96 3.98 -30.29
N LEU A 536 -11.10 4.25 -31.27
CA LEU A 536 -9.73 4.69 -31.02
C LEU A 536 -9.64 6.17 -30.68
N TYR A 537 -10.57 7.00 -31.17
CA TYR A 537 -10.72 8.38 -30.69
C TYR A 537 -11.19 8.41 -29.22
N LEU A 538 -12.15 7.54 -28.85
CA LEU A 538 -12.58 7.43 -27.46
C LEU A 538 -11.43 6.95 -26.56
N TRP A 539 -10.58 6.05 -27.04
CA TRP A 539 -9.40 5.60 -26.29
C TRP A 539 -8.35 6.71 -26.12
N ALA A 540 -8.08 7.46 -27.18
CA ALA A 540 -7.22 8.64 -27.11
C ALA A 540 -7.77 9.70 -26.15
N LEU A 541 -9.09 9.96 -26.22
CA LEU A 541 -9.77 10.88 -25.30
C LEU A 541 -9.67 10.40 -23.84
N LEU A 542 -9.89 9.10 -23.60
CA LEU A 542 -9.73 8.52 -22.27
C LEU A 542 -8.30 8.71 -21.73
N THR A 543 -7.29 8.54 -22.58
CA THR A 543 -5.88 8.80 -22.21
C THR A 543 -5.67 10.26 -21.84
N ILE A 544 -6.20 11.20 -22.63
CA ILE A 544 -6.11 12.64 -22.37
C ILE A 544 -6.79 12.96 -21.03
N VAL A 545 -8.02 12.49 -20.81
CA VAL A 545 -8.78 12.73 -19.58
C VAL A 545 -8.04 12.15 -18.37
N THR A 546 -7.55 10.91 -18.47
CA THR A 546 -6.78 10.26 -17.40
C THR A 546 -5.53 11.05 -17.02
N CYS A 547 -4.82 11.60 -18.01
CA CYS A 547 -3.61 12.37 -17.79
C CYS A 547 -3.89 13.80 -17.31
N LEU A 548 -4.96 14.43 -17.77
CA LEU A 548 -5.28 15.81 -17.40
C LEU A 548 -6.09 15.94 -16.11
N ALA A 549 -6.82 14.90 -15.69
CA ALA A 549 -7.61 14.93 -14.45
C ALA A 549 -6.76 15.29 -13.19
N PRO A 550 -5.57 14.71 -12.95
CA PRO A 550 -4.73 15.14 -11.84
C PRO A 550 -4.23 16.58 -11.97
N VAL A 551 -3.97 17.04 -13.20
CA VAL A 551 -3.56 18.43 -13.49
C VAL A 551 -4.70 19.40 -13.23
N ALA A 552 -5.92 19.04 -13.66
CA ALA A 552 -7.11 19.82 -13.39
C ALA A 552 -7.38 19.94 -11.87
N HIS A 553 -7.19 18.84 -11.14
CA HIS A 553 -7.30 18.85 -9.68
C HIS A 553 -6.28 19.82 -9.04
N LEU A 554 -5.03 19.85 -9.51
CA LEU A 554 -4.02 20.82 -9.07
C LEU A 554 -4.47 22.27 -9.31
N VAL A 555 -4.97 22.57 -10.50
CA VAL A 555 -5.37 23.94 -10.88
C VAL A 555 -6.61 24.40 -10.11
N LEU A 556 -7.61 23.53 -10.00
CA LEU A 556 -8.84 23.82 -9.26
C LEU A 556 -8.60 23.91 -7.76
N GLY A 557 -7.76 23.03 -7.21
CA GLY A 557 -7.37 23.07 -5.80
C GLY A 557 -6.63 24.35 -5.41
N ARG A 558 -5.76 24.87 -6.29
CA ARG A 558 -5.12 26.18 -6.08
C ARG A 558 -6.10 27.35 -6.09
N ARG A 559 -7.13 27.29 -6.92
CA ARG A 559 -8.19 28.32 -6.93
C ARG A 559 -9.06 28.28 -5.67
N SER A 560 -9.28 27.10 -5.10
CA SER A 560 -10.06 26.96 -3.86
C SER A 560 -9.27 27.34 -2.60
N GLN A 561 -7.94 27.21 -2.61
CA GLN A 561 -7.07 27.66 -1.51
C GLN A 561 -7.05 29.19 -1.34
N GLY A 562 -7.47 29.95 -2.34
CA GLY A 562 -7.73 31.40 -2.24
C GLY A 562 -9.03 31.77 -1.48
N ARG A 563 -9.91 30.80 -1.20
CA ARG A 563 -10.99 30.96 -0.24
C ARG A 563 -10.56 30.30 1.06
N PRO A 564 -10.57 31.00 2.21
CA PRO A 564 -10.30 30.34 3.48
C PRO A 564 -11.35 29.24 3.63
N VAL A 565 -10.94 27.99 3.41
CA VAL A 565 -11.68 26.85 3.94
C VAL A 565 -11.61 27.08 5.44
N THR A 566 -12.73 27.43 6.06
CA THR A 566 -12.91 27.37 7.49
C THR A 566 -12.82 25.89 7.88
N ALA A 567 -11.60 25.36 7.89
CA ALA A 567 -11.31 24.11 8.56
C ALA A 567 -11.81 24.31 9.98
N ARG A 568 -12.77 23.51 10.41
CA ARG A 568 -13.21 23.51 11.82
C ARG A 568 -11.96 23.27 12.64
N LYS A 569 -11.40 24.33 13.21
CA LYS A 569 -10.25 24.23 14.09
C LYS A 569 -10.65 23.34 15.26
N HIS A 570 -9.81 22.39 15.59
CA HIS A 570 -10.03 21.52 16.75
C HIS A 570 -9.99 22.31 18.06
N VAL A 571 -10.65 21.81 19.11
CA VAL A 571 -10.76 22.52 20.39
C VAL A 571 -9.39 22.95 20.90
N GLY A 572 -8.36 22.09 20.86
CA GLY A 572 -6.99 22.45 21.24
C GLY A 572 -6.38 23.58 20.40
N GLU A 573 -6.60 23.56 19.08
CA GLU A 573 -6.13 24.64 18.19
C GLU A 573 -6.86 25.97 18.43
N ARG A 574 -8.14 25.91 18.83
CA ARG A 574 -8.92 27.08 19.19
C ARG A 574 -8.46 27.70 20.50
N LEU A 575 -8.22 26.84 21.48
CA LEU A 575 -7.71 27.27 22.77
C LEU A 575 -6.32 27.88 22.66
N MET A 576 -5.44 27.31 21.83
CA MET A 576 -4.13 27.91 21.52
C MET A 576 -4.24 29.21 20.73
N ALA A 577 -5.11 29.28 19.72
CA ALA A 577 -5.34 30.49 18.94
C ALA A 577 -5.95 31.62 19.77
N ALA A 578 -6.73 31.28 20.79
CA ALA A 578 -7.27 32.21 21.78
C ALA A 578 -6.25 32.59 22.88
N GLY A 579 -5.02 32.06 22.85
CA GLY A 579 -3.99 32.29 23.88
C GLY A 579 -4.31 31.66 25.25
N LEU A 580 -5.30 30.77 25.29
CA LEU A 580 -5.76 30.11 26.50
C LEU A 580 -4.93 28.88 26.88
N LEU A 581 -4.21 28.28 25.92
CA LEU A 581 -3.26 27.19 26.11
C LEU A 581 -1.96 27.47 25.35
N ASN A 582 -0.85 27.08 25.92
CA ASN A 582 0.42 26.98 25.22
C ASN A 582 0.69 25.54 24.73
N GLU A 583 1.73 25.33 23.90
CA GLU A 583 2.08 24.00 23.34
C GLU A 583 2.37 22.96 24.43
N SER A 584 3.00 23.36 25.52
CA SER A 584 3.34 22.46 26.63
C SER A 584 2.09 21.98 27.37
N GLN A 585 1.16 22.90 27.66
CA GLN A 585 -0.12 22.60 28.31
C GLN A 585 -1.01 21.73 27.43
N LEU A 586 -1.07 22.02 26.12
CA LEU A 586 -1.78 21.17 25.18
C LEU A 586 -1.17 19.77 25.13
N GLY A 587 0.16 19.68 25.12
CA GLY A 587 0.87 18.38 25.19
C GLY A 587 0.53 17.59 26.44
N GLU A 588 0.50 18.24 27.60
CA GLU A 588 0.14 17.63 28.88
C GLU A 588 -1.31 17.14 28.89
N LEU A 589 -2.25 17.94 28.41
CA LEU A 589 -3.66 17.55 28.32
C LEU A 589 -3.87 16.36 27.37
N LEU A 590 -3.14 16.35 26.27
CA LEU A 590 -3.13 15.23 25.34
C LEU A 590 -2.54 13.97 26.00
N ASP A 591 -1.49 14.11 26.79
CA ASP A 591 -0.93 13.01 27.56
C ASP A 591 -1.91 12.50 28.64
N ARG A 592 -2.58 13.40 29.37
CA ARG A 592 -3.63 13.03 30.34
C ARG A 592 -4.81 12.33 29.67
N GLN A 593 -5.33 12.85 28.56
CA GLN A 593 -6.42 12.24 27.80
C GLN A 593 -6.11 10.80 27.42
N ILE A 594 -4.86 10.51 27.30
CA ILE A 594 -4.32 9.26 26.86
C ILE A 594 -4.00 8.29 28.01
N ILE A 595 -3.57 8.79 29.17
CA ILE A 595 -3.13 8.00 30.34
C ILE A 595 -4.32 7.59 31.24
N THR A 596 -5.43 8.30 31.19
CA THR A 596 -6.56 8.05 32.10
C THR A 596 -7.26 6.75 31.76
N GLU A 597 -7.22 5.78 32.66
CA GLU A 597 -8.04 4.59 32.61
C GLU A 597 -9.51 4.97 32.89
N GLY A 598 -10.41 4.70 31.94
CA GLY A 598 -11.83 5.01 32.11
C GLY A 598 -12.51 5.43 30.80
N PRO A 599 -13.75 5.95 30.87
CA PRO A 599 -14.43 6.49 29.72
C PRO A 599 -13.66 7.68 29.14
N TRP A 600 -13.64 7.78 27.81
CA TRP A 600 -12.96 8.84 27.06
C TRP A 600 -13.42 10.23 27.52
N GLN A 601 -12.46 11.05 28.01
CA GLN A 601 -12.70 12.44 28.39
C GLN A 601 -12.38 13.39 27.22
N LYS A 602 -13.22 14.39 27.01
CA LYS A 602 -12.96 15.39 25.95
C LYS A 602 -11.82 16.31 26.37
N LEU A 603 -10.99 16.73 25.41
CA LEU A 603 -9.84 17.61 25.68
C LEU A 603 -10.24 18.92 26.38
N GLY A 604 -11.40 19.46 26.01
CA GLY A 604 -11.95 20.65 26.66
C GLY A 604 -12.26 20.43 28.16
N ASP A 605 -12.85 19.28 28.49
CA ASP A 605 -13.19 18.93 29.87
C ASP A 605 -11.90 18.74 30.70
N LEU A 606 -10.89 18.09 30.13
CA LEU A 606 -9.57 17.95 30.75
C LEU A 606 -8.86 19.29 30.94
N ALA A 607 -9.01 20.24 30.01
CA ALA A 607 -8.45 21.57 30.14
C ALA A 607 -9.09 22.38 31.27
N VAL A 608 -10.40 22.18 31.49
CA VAL A 608 -11.12 22.76 32.65
C VAL A 608 -10.70 22.08 33.94
N GLU A 609 -10.63 20.76 33.98
CA GLU A 609 -10.21 19.97 35.14
C GLU A 609 -8.76 20.28 35.55
N ALA A 610 -7.88 20.50 34.58
CA ALA A 610 -6.50 20.93 34.83
C ALA A 610 -6.37 22.39 35.27
N GLY A 611 -7.45 23.16 35.26
CA GLY A 611 -7.45 24.59 35.63
C GLY A 611 -6.80 25.50 34.59
N TYR A 612 -6.57 25.01 33.37
CA TYR A 612 -5.96 25.82 32.31
C TYR A 612 -6.95 26.75 31.64
N VAL A 613 -8.25 26.38 31.60
CA VAL A 613 -9.33 27.20 31.07
C VAL A 613 -10.56 27.09 31.96
N THR A 614 -11.36 28.16 32.01
CA THR A 614 -12.68 28.10 32.65
C THR A 614 -13.74 27.51 31.71
N PRO A 615 -14.86 26.97 32.23
CA PRO A 615 -15.97 26.53 31.39
C PRO A 615 -16.49 27.60 30.42
N VAL A 616 -16.48 28.86 30.84
CA VAL A 616 -16.92 30.00 30.01
C VAL A 616 -15.94 30.24 28.86
N GLN A 617 -14.63 30.24 29.13
CA GLN A 617 -13.58 30.38 28.11
C GLN A 617 -13.61 29.23 27.09
N LEU A 618 -13.88 28.01 27.55
CA LEU A 618 -14.04 26.84 26.68
C LEU A 618 -15.24 27.03 25.74
N ASP A 619 -16.37 27.44 26.28
CA ASP A 619 -17.62 27.68 25.52
C ASP A 619 -17.45 28.79 24.49
N GLU A 620 -16.78 29.89 24.83
CA GLU A 620 -16.43 30.97 23.92
C GLU A 620 -15.51 30.49 22.80
N ALA A 621 -14.43 29.77 23.12
CA ALA A 621 -13.50 29.22 22.13
C ALA A 621 -14.17 28.20 21.18
N VAL A 622 -15.21 27.52 21.65
CA VAL A 622 -16.01 26.58 20.83
C VAL A 622 -17.06 27.31 19.98
N ARG A 623 -17.71 28.40 20.50
CA ARG A 623 -18.78 29.15 19.79
C ARG A 623 -18.27 30.08 18.70
N VAL A 624 -17.10 30.72 18.86
CA VAL A 624 -16.55 31.70 17.87
C VAL A 624 -16.26 31.06 16.49
N ALA A 625 -16.48 29.77 16.32
CA ALA A 625 -16.22 29.02 15.08
C ALA A 625 -17.39 28.13 14.61
N ALA A 626 -18.57 28.26 15.18
CA ALA A 626 -19.83 27.71 14.62
C ALA A 626 -20.49 28.77 13.73
#